data_ca5ec36a2d90ebba91a33e74b14d9718
#
_entry.id   ca5ec36a2d90ebba91a33e74b14d9718
#
_cell.length_a   1.000
_cell.length_b   1.000
_cell.length_c   1.000
_cell.angle_alpha   90.00
_cell.angle_beta   90.00
_cell.angle_gamma   90.00
#
_symmetry.space_group_name_H-M   'P 1'
#
loop_
_entity.id
_entity.type
_entity.pdbx_description
1 polymer ?
#
loop_
_entity_poly.entity_id
_entity_poly.type
_entity_poly.pdbx_seq_one_letter_code
_entity_poly.pdbx_strand_id
1 'polypeptide(L)'
;MGYAGYSPGNQVADKLTPLQQALRALPLDKAQETLELIEKLTRNVVRNPAEEKFRRIKLSNPKIAATITEVPFAVDALKEMGWVEEGDGLALPADVRLVHEREVVGIIDAKDYFKKEEENERRRQTAARKAPTAEKDALMKQMEADRAEKAAEGPVTQGSVAQKLGDGPNIMRAGDVGIGKSSGG
;
A
#
# COMPACT_ATOMS: atom_id res chain seq x y z
N MET A 1 -18.87 36.05 -23.78
CA MET A 1 -17.80 35.17 -24.28
C MET A 1 -17.90 33.86 -23.52
N GLY A 2 -18.47 32.81 -24.20
CA GLY A 2 -18.67 31.52 -23.58
C GLY A 2 -17.35 30.76 -23.51
N TYR A 3 -16.98 30.27 -22.35
CA TYR A 3 -15.95 29.26 -22.19
C TYR A 3 -16.40 28.01 -22.93
N ALA A 4 -15.71 27.65 -23.99
CA ALA A 4 -15.86 26.35 -24.63
C ALA A 4 -15.48 25.31 -23.59
N GLY A 5 -16.46 24.61 -23.06
CA GLY A 5 -16.25 23.53 -22.10
C GLY A 5 -15.35 22.48 -22.72
N TYR A 6 -14.21 22.23 -22.10
CA TYR A 6 -13.36 21.09 -22.35
C TYR A 6 -14.19 19.84 -21.95
N SER A 7 -14.83 19.22 -22.91
CA SER A 7 -15.33 17.86 -22.74
C SER A 7 -14.10 16.96 -22.75
N PRO A 8 -13.73 16.29 -21.64
CA PRO A 8 -12.77 15.22 -21.72
C PRO A 8 -13.41 14.19 -22.66
N GLY A 9 -12.86 14.10 -23.88
CA GLY A 9 -13.30 13.08 -24.83
C GLY A 9 -13.30 11.74 -24.11
N ASN A 10 -14.32 10.92 -24.36
CA ASN A 10 -14.33 9.53 -23.92
C ASN A 10 -12.98 8.92 -24.31
N GLN A 11 -12.07 8.81 -23.38
CA GLN A 11 -10.89 7.99 -23.54
C GLN A 11 -11.43 6.57 -23.61
N VAL A 12 -11.62 6.09 -24.83
CA VAL A 12 -11.78 4.66 -25.08
C VAL A 12 -10.56 4.03 -24.42
N ALA A 13 -10.79 3.21 -23.41
CA ALA A 13 -9.70 2.52 -22.74
C ALA A 13 -8.91 1.78 -23.81
N ASP A 14 -7.72 2.26 -24.11
CA ASP A 14 -6.85 1.64 -25.11
C ASP A 14 -6.70 0.18 -24.72
N LYS A 15 -6.96 -0.72 -25.68
CA LYS A 15 -6.77 -2.14 -25.45
C LYS A 15 -5.31 -2.36 -25.06
N LEU A 16 -5.10 -2.95 -23.91
CA LEU A 16 -3.76 -3.28 -23.42
C LEU A 16 -3.01 -4.08 -24.50
N THR A 17 -1.77 -3.73 -24.74
CA THR A 17 -0.90 -4.52 -25.61
C THR A 17 -0.65 -5.89 -24.98
N PRO A 18 -0.30 -6.94 -25.77
CA PRO A 18 0.04 -8.25 -25.22
C PRO A 18 1.10 -8.18 -24.12
N LEU A 19 2.13 -7.35 -24.31
CA LEU A 19 3.15 -7.11 -23.30
C LEU A 19 2.56 -6.51 -22.00
N GLN A 20 1.70 -5.50 -22.10
CA GLN A 20 1.06 -4.91 -20.93
C GLN A 20 0.15 -5.89 -20.20
N GLN A 21 -0.54 -6.77 -20.94
CA GLN A 21 -1.35 -7.83 -20.36
C GLN A 21 -0.49 -8.83 -19.59
N ALA A 22 0.61 -9.30 -20.19
CA ALA A 22 1.54 -10.21 -19.56
C ALA A 22 2.19 -9.61 -18.29
N LEU A 23 2.62 -8.35 -18.36
CA LEU A 23 3.19 -7.64 -17.20
C LEU A 23 2.17 -7.45 -16.06
N ARG A 24 0.89 -7.23 -16.37
CA ARG A 24 -0.18 -7.08 -15.37
C ARG A 24 -0.75 -8.40 -14.84
N ALA A 25 -0.38 -9.53 -15.45
CA ALA A 25 -0.77 -10.86 -14.97
C ALA A 25 0.07 -11.34 -13.77
N LEU A 26 1.14 -10.62 -13.41
CA LEU A 26 1.99 -10.96 -12.28
C LEU A 26 1.23 -10.95 -10.95
N PRO A 27 1.57 -11.81 -9.99
CA PRO A 27 0.97 -11.81 -8.66
C PRO A 27 1.37 -10.53 -7.89
N LEU A 28 0.40 -9.90 -7.23
CA LEU A 28 0.54 -8.59 -6.57
C LEU A 28 1.70 -8.55 -5.55
N ASP A 29 1.87 -9.62 -4.78
CA ASP A 29 2.89 -9.76 -3.73
C ASP A 29 4.32 -9.79 -4.25
N LYS A 30 4.54 -10.25 -5.49
CA LYS A 30 5.86 -10.39 -6.13
C LYS A 30 6.08 -9.43 -7.29
N ALA A 31 5.03 -8.78 -7.78
CA ALA A 31 5.07 -7.97 -8.99
C ALA A 31 6.13 -6.88 -8.95
N GLN A 32 6.27 -6.16 -7.84
CA GLN A 32 7.22 -5.06 -7.72
C GLN A 32 8.67 -5.54 -7.87
N GLU A 33 9.06 -6.58 -7.13
CA GLU A 33 10.42 -7.14 -7.18
C GLU A 33 10.73 -7.72 -8.57
N THR A 34 9.78 -8.43 -9.16
CA THR A 34 9.90 -9.02 -10.50
C THR A 34 10.05 -7.94 -11.55
N LEU A 35 9.21 -6.91 -11.54
CA LEU A 35 9.27 -5.81 -12.50
C LEU A 35 10.54 -4.98 -12.35
N GLU A 36 11.05 -4.77 -11.14
CA GLU A 36 12.34 -4.11 -10.92
C GLU A 36 13.50 -4.88 -11.56
N LEU A 37 13.50 -6.21 -11.44
CA LEU A 37 14.53 -7.03 -12.06
C LEU A 37 14.39 -7.03 -13.58
N ILE A 38 13.17 -7.22 -14.11
CA ILE A 38 12.90 -7.17 -15.55
C ILE A 38 13.29 -5.81 -16.12
N GLU A 39 12.94 -4.71 -15.47
CA GLU A 39 13.34 -3.36 -15.89
C GLU A 39 14.85 -3.22 -15.98
N LYS A 40 15.58 -3.70 -14.97
CA LYS A 40 17.04 -3.63 -14.94
C LYS A 40 17.68 -4.43 -16.07
N LEU A 41 17.19 -5.64 -16.32
CA LEU A 41 17.64 -6.47 -17.43
C LEU A 41 17.37 -5.81 -18.78
N THR A 42 16.15 -5.32 -18.99
CA THR A 42 15.74 -4.63 -20.20
C THR A 42 16.56 -3.36 -20.46
N ARG A 43 16.77 -2.53 -19.44
CA ARG A 43 17.59 -1.32 -19.55
C ARG A 43 19.04 -1.62 -19.93
N ASN A 44 19.61 -2.73 -19.43
CA ASN A 44 20.96 -3.13 -19.77
C ASN A 44 21.05 -3.49 -21.26
N VAL A 45 20.08 -4.24 -21.79
CA VAL A 45 20.01 -4.57 -23.22
C VAL A 45 19.81 -3.32 -24.08
N VAL A 46 18.91 -2.43 -23.69
CA VAL A 46 18.63 -1.19 -24.45
C VAL A 46 19.83 -0.26 -24.50
N ARG A 47 20.59 -0.18 -23.40
CA ARG A 47 21.81 0.68 -23.33
C ARG A 47 22.99 0.08 -24.08
N ASN A 48 23.11 -1.24 -24.09
CA ASN A 48 24.25 -1.96 -24.64
C ASN A 48 23.77 -3.08 -25.57
N PRO A 49 23.14 -2.75 -26.71
CA PRO A 49 22.53 -3.76 -27.59
C PRO A 49 23.51 -4.71 -28.24
N ALA A 50 24.79 -4.30 -28.38
CA ALA A 50 25.84 -5.10 -28.98
C ALA A 50 26.50 -6.10 -28.01
N GLU A 51 26.22 -5.98 -26.70
CA GLU A 51 26.86 -6.86 -25.71
C GLU A 51 26.03 -8.12 -25.45
N GLU A 52 26.53 -9.27 -25.88
CA GLU A 52 25.87 -10.57 -25.71
C GLU A 52 25.63 -10.94 -24.25
N LYS A 53 26.48 -10.48 -23.32
CA LYS A 53 26.31 -10.77 -21.88
C LYS A 53 24.98 -10.30 -21.33
N PHE A 54 24.39 -9.21 -21.87
CA PHE A 54 23.11 -8.69 -21.45
C PHE A 54 21.92 -9.39 -22.16
N ARG A 55 22.21 -10.10 -23.23
CA ARG A 55 21.20 -10.82 -24.02
C ARG A 55 20.99 -12.26 -23.52
N ARG A 56 21.60 -12.65 -22.40
CA ARG A 56 21.45 -13.96 -21.78
C ARG A 56 21.13 -13.83 -20.30
N ILE A 57 20.10 -14.54 -19.86
CA ILE A 57 19.64 -14.59 -18.47
C ILE A 57 19.79 -16.03 -18.00
N LYS A 58 20.61 -16.27 -16.98
CA LYS A 58 20.76 -17.58 -16.35
C LYS A 58 19.69 -17.78 -15.31
N LEU A 59 18.72 -18.66 -15.56
CA LEU A 59 17.64 -18.97 -14.62
C LEU A 59 18.12 -19.73 -13.37
N SER A 60 19.29 -20.37 -13.47
CA SER A 60 19.96 -21.02 -12.33
C SER A 60 20.51 -20.07 -11.27
N ASN A 61 20.56 -18.76 -11.55
CA ASN A 61 20.95 -17.76 -10.56
C ASN A 61 19.86 -17.65 -9.49
N PRO A 62 20.18 -17.85 -8.18
CA PRO A 62 19.18 -17.89 -7.11
C PRO A 62 18.31 -16.63 -7.02
N LYS A 63 18.87 -15.46 -7.30
CA LYS A 63 18.10 -14.22 -7.32
C LYS A 63 17.10 -14.18 -8.48
N ILE A 64 17.52 -14.65 -9.66
CA ILE A 64 16.66 -14.70 -10.85
C ILE A 64 15.61 -15.80 -10.68
N ALA A 65 16.00 -16.95 -10.12
CA ALA A 65 15.06 -18.04 -9.84
C ALA A 65 13.91 -17.55 -8.94
N ALA A 66 14.22 -16.93 -7.81
CA ALA A 66 13.23 -16.46 -6.84
C ALA A 66 12.30 -15.36 -7.39
N THR A 67 12.77 -14.54 -8.34
CA THR A 67 12.02 -13.38 -8.84
C THR A 67 11.42 -13.57 -10.24
N ILE A 68 11.87 -14.56 -11.00
CA ILE A 68 11.38 -14.83 -12.36
C ILE A 68 10.85 -16.25 -12.47
N THR A 69 11.68 -17.28 -12.12
CA THR A 69 11.28 -18.67 -12.35
C THR A 69 10.16 -19.12 -11.42
N GLU A 70 10.21 -18.72 -10.15
CA GLU A 70 9.21 -19.08 -9.14
C GLU A 70 7.96 -18.21 -9.21
N VAL A 71 7.99 -17.10 -9.98
CA VAL A 71 6.88 -16.17 -10.10
C VAL A 71 6.04 -16.53 -11.33
N PRO A 72 4.76 -16.87 -11.17
CA PRO A 72 3.88 -17.16 -12.30
C PRO A 72 3.83 -16.00 -13.29
N PHE A 73 3.79 -16.32 -14.60
CA PHE A 73 3.71 -15.36 -15.70
C PHE A 73 4.95 -14.47 -15.91
N ALA A 74 5.98 -14.51 -15.05
CA ALA A 74 7.15 -13.66 -15.21
C ALA A 74 7.99 -14.07 -16.44
N VAL A 75 8.13 -15.39 -16.67
CA VAL A 75 8.80 -15.93 -17.87
C VAL A 75 8.00 -15.59 -19.13
N ASP A 76 6.66 -15.65 -19.06
CA ASP A 76 5.78 -15.32 -20.20
C ASP A 76 5.91 -13.85 -20.58
N ALA A 77 5.99 -12.94 -19.59
CA ALA A 77 6.23 -11.53 -19.85
C ALA A 77 7.59 -11.29 -20.57
N LEU A 78 8.63 -12.05 -20.22
CA LEU A 78 9.90 -11.98 -20.94
C LEU A 78 9.78 -12.55 -22.36
N LYS A 79 9.04 -13.65 -22.57
CA LYS A 79 8.76 -14.20 -23.90
C LYS A 79 8.02 -13.23 -24.80
N GLU A 80 7.03 -12.48 -24.26
CA GLU A 80 6.35 -11.42 -24.99
C GLU A 80 7.28 -10.26 -25.42
N MET A 81 8.38 -10.07 -24.70
CA MET A 81 9.45 -9.13 -25.07
C MET A 81 10.43 -9.74 -26.10
N GLY A 82 10.24 -11.00 -26.50
CA GLY A 82 11.07 -11.69 -27.48
C GLY A 82 12.20 -12.53 -26.91
N TRP A 83 12.23 -12.79 -25.60
CA TRP A 83 13.16 -13.75 -25.02
C TRP A 83 12.75 -15.17 -25.34
N VAL A 84 13.73 -16.02 -25.63
CA VAL A 84 13.55 -17.42 -26.00
C VAL A 84 14.27 -18.29 -24.97
N GLU A 85 13.70 -19.42 -24.62
CA GLU A 85 14.35 -20.41 -23.75
C GLU A 85 15.53 -21.07 -24.48
N GLU A 86 16.72 -21.01 -23.88
CA GLU A 86 17.93 -21.63 -24.38
C GLU A 86 18.66 -22.32 -23.22
N GLY A 87 18.63 -23.65 -23.24
CA GLY A 87 19.27 -24.48 -22.21
C GLY A 87 18.66 -24.24 -20.82
N ASP A 88 19.47 -23.77 -19.87
CA ASP A 88 19.05 -23.45 -18.49
C ASP A 88 18.73 -21.97 -18.27
N GLY A 89 18.48 -21.23 -19.35
CA GLY A 89 18.26 -19.80 -19.28
C GLY A 89 17.36 -19.25 -20.39
N LEU A 90 17.34 -17.91 -20.47
CA LEU A 90 16.68 -17.18 -21.54
C LEU A 90 17.72 -16.43 -22.36
N ALA A 91 17.59 -16.47 -23.68
CA ALA A 91 18.40 -15.70 -24.62
C ALA A 91 17.52 -14.77 -25.43
N LEU A 92 18.03 -13.57 -25.71
CA LEU A 92 17.40 -12.64 -26.61
C LEU A 92 18.07 -12.76 -27.98
N PRO A 93 17.36 -13.22 -29.04
CA PRO A 93 17.89 -13.37 -30.37
C PRO A 93 18.49 -12.07 -30.92
N ALA A 94 19.51 -12.15 -31.76
CA ALA A 94 20.24 -10.97 -32.27
C ALA A 94 19.35 -10.04 -33.11
N ASP A 95 18.35 -10.60 -33.77
CA ASP A 95 17.36 -9.88 -34.59
C ASP A 95 16.31 -9.12 -33.74
N VAL A 96 16.12 -9.51 -32.49
CA VAL A 96 15.18 -8.81 -31.58
C VAL A 96 15.86 -7.60 -30.96
N ARG A 97 15.25 -6.44 -31.14
CA ARG A 97 15.70 -5.16 -30.56
C ARG A 97 14.67 -4.64 -29.57
N LEU A 98 15.08 -4.50 -28.33
CA LEU A 98 14.28 -3.84 -27.30
C LEU A 98 14.43 -2.31 -27.42
N VAL A 99 13.32 -1.59 -27.25
CA VAL A 99 13.24 -0.13 -27.38
C VAL A 99 12.75 0.44 -26.06
N HIS A 100 13.32 1.58 -25.65
CA HIS A 100 12.98 2.21 -24.38
C HIS A 100 11.50 2.56 -24.28
N GLU A 101 10.93 3.17 -25.35
CA GLU A 101 9.53 3.66 -25.34
C GLU A 101 8.49 2.56 -25.24
N ARG A 102 8.80 1.35 -25.67
CA ARG A 102 7.85 0.24 -25.66
C ARG A 102 8.02 -0.65 -24.44
N GLU A 103 9.23 -1.19 -24.25
CA GLU A 103 9.47 -2.18 -23.20
C GLU A 103 9.70 -1.51 -21.84
N VAL A 104 10.59 -0.52 -21.75
CA VAL A 104 10.92 0.09 -20.47
C VAL A 104 9.76 0.93 -19.93
N VAL A 105 9.11 1.70 -20.78
CA VAL A 105 7.91 2.48 -20.39
C VAL A 105 6.78 1.55 -20.00
N GLY A 106 6.53 0.47 -20.77
CA GLY A 106 5.52 -0.53 -20.42
C GLY A 106 5.74 -1.19 -19.06
N ILE A 107 7.00 -1.45 -18.69
CA ILE A 107 7.34 -1.99 -17.36
C ILE A 107 7.10 -0.93 -16.27
N ILE A 108 7.45 0.33 -16.51
CA ILE A 108 7.20 1.42 -15.55
C ILE A 108 5.70 1.60 -15.32
N ASP A 109 4.90 1.61 -16.39
CA ASP A 109 3.44 1.70 -16.30
C ASP A 109 2.84 0.53 -15.51
N ALA A 110 3.38 -0.68 -15.69
CA ALA A 110 2.98 -1.84 -14.91
C ALA A 110 3.34 -1.70 -13.42
N LYS A 111 4.52 -1.15 -13.09
CA LYS A 111 4.92 -0.86 -11.70
C LYS A 111 3.98 0.14 -11.04
N ASP A 112 3.60 1.20 -11.74
CA ASP A 112 2.66 2.21 -11.24
C ASP A 112 1.25 1.63 -11.06
N TYR A 113 0.84 0.72 -11.95
CA TYR A 113 -0.41 -0.03 -11.80
C TYR A 113 -0.41 -0.85 -10.50
N PHE A 114 0.61 -1.68 -10.26
CA PHE A 114 0.69 -2.51 -9.05
C PHE A 114 0.79 -1.68 -7.78
N LYS A 115 1.51 -0.56 -7.81
CA LYS A 115 1.57 0.37 -6.67
C LYS A 115 0.18 0.91 -6.31
N LYS A 116 -0.63 1.23 -7.31
CA LYS A 116 -2.03 1.67 -7.08
C LYS A 116 -2.89 0.53 -6.55
N GLU A 117 -2.73 -0.69 -7.10
CA GLU A 117 -3.48 -1.87 -6.63
C GLU A 117 -3.13 -2.23 -5.19
N GLU A 118 -1.85 -2.18 -4.81
CA GLU A 118 -1.40 -2.39 -3.43
C GLU A 118 -2.01 -1.33 -2.48
N GLU A 119 -2.02 -0.06 -2.89
CA GLU A 119 -2.65 1.00 -2.11
C GLU A 119 -4.17 0.78 -1.97
N ASN A 120 -4.83 0.38 -3.05
CA ASN A 120 -6.26 0.06 -3.05
C ASN A 120 -6.56 -1.11 -2.13
N GLU A 121 -5.77 -2.18 -2.19
CA GLU A 121 -5.92 -3.33 -1.32
C GLU A 121 -5.71 -2.96 0.15
N ARG A 122 -4.70 -2.16 0.46
CA ARG A 122 -4.48 -1.63 1.81
C ARG A 122 -5.66 -0.78 2.28
N ARG A 123 -6.23 0.04 1.40
CA ARG A 123 -7.45 0.84 1.72
C ARG A 123 -8.65 -0.06 1.99
N ARG A 124 -8.87 -1.12 1.18
CA ARG A 124 -9.93 -2.11 1.38
C ARG A 124 -9.77 -2.84 2.71
N GLN A 125 -8.57 -3.31 3.04
CA GLN A 125 -8.27 -3.96 4.32
C GLN A 125 -8.50 -3.04 5.51
N THR A 126 -8.10 -1.76 5.40
CA THR A 126 -8.33 -0.75 6.43
C THR A 126 -9.83 -0.46 6.60
N ALA A 127 -10.57 -0.36 5.49
CA ALA A 127 -12.02 -0.17 5.51
C ALA A 127 -12.73 -1.39 6.11
N ALA A 128 -12.32 -2.61 5.75
CA ALA A 128 -12.84 -3.84 6.31
C ALA A 128 -12.60 -3.96 7.82
N ARG A 129 -11.43 -3.53 8.30
CA ARG A 129 -11.12 -3.47 9.75
C ARG A 129 -11.95 -2.42 10.49
N LYS A 130 -12.31 -1.33 9.82
CA LYS A 130 -13.14 -0.25 10.38
C LYS A 130 -14.64 -0.50 10.21
N ALA A 131 -15.01 -1.43 9.33
CA ALA A 131 -16.41 -1.79 9.14
C ALA A 131 -16.99 -2.24 10.49
N PRO A 132 -18.15 -1.71 10.88
CA PRO A 132 -18.81 -2.11 12.11
C PRO A 132 -19.12 -3.59 12.02
N THR A 133 -18.56 -4.37 12.93
CA THR A 133 -19.00 -5.73 13.16
C THR A 133 -20.38 -5.68 13.82
N ALA A 134 -21.25 -6.66 13.56
CA ALA A 134 -22.58 -6.72 14.17
C ALA A 134 -22.53 -6.55 15.71
N GLU A 135 -21.46 -7.00 16.35
CA GLU A 135 -21.18 -6.80 17.78
C GLU A 135 -20.93 -5.33 18.13
N LYS A 136 -20.19 -4.60 17.30
CA LYS A 136 -19.96 -3.15 17.53
C LYS A 136 -21.22 -2.34 17.33
N ASP A 137 -22.04 -2.70 16.33
CA ASP A 137 -23.34 -2.04 16.10
C ASP A 137 -24.30 -2.31 17.24
N ALA A 138 -24.35 -3.53 17.78
CA ALA A 138 -25.12 -3.88 18.95
C ALA A 138 -24.65 -3.10 20.18
N LEU A 139 -23.33 -3.05 20.41
CA LEU A 139 -22.72 -2.28 21.51
C LEU A 139 -23.00 -0.79 21.39
N MET A 140 -22.87 -0.20 20.20
CA MET A 140 -23.19 1.20 19.95
C MET A 140 -24.67 1.50 20.24
N LYS A 141 -25.60 0.64 19.77
CA LYS A 141 -27.03 0.79 20.09
C LYS A 141 -27.29 0.68 21.59
N GLN A 142 -26.61 -0.22 22.28
CA GLN A 142 -26.76 -0.37 23.73
C GLN A 142 -26.24 0.88 24.46
N MET A 143 -25.06 1.39 24.09
CA MET A 143 -24.52 2.65 24.66
C MET A 143 -25.42 3.85 24.38
N GLU A 144 -26.05 3.92 23.21
CA GLU A 144 -26.97 4.99 22.84
C GLU A 144 -28.28 4.89 23.64
N ALA A 145 -28.78 3.69 23.86
CA ALA A 145 -29.95 3.41 24.72
C ALA A 145 -29.67 3.79 26.19
N ASP A 146 -28.52 3.36 26.73
CA ASP A 146 -28.10 3.72 28.10
C ASP A 146 -27.92 5.23 28.27
N ARG A 147 -27.42 5.91 27.23
CA ARG A 147 -27.27 7.38 27.23
C ARG A 147 -28.63 8.08 27.22
N ALA A 148 -29.58 7.59 26.43
CA ALA A 148 -30.93 8.12 26.38
C ALA A 148 -31.66 7.90 27.70
N GLU A 149 -31.52 6.73 28.34
CA GLU A 149 -32.10 6.40 29.63
C GLU A 149 -31.55 7.33 30.74
N LYS A 150 -30.23 7.50 30.81
CA LYS A 150 -29.61 8.45 31.76
C LYS A 150 -29.97 9.92 31.50
N ALA A 151 -30.18 10.29 30.24
CA ALA A 151 -30.68 11.64 29.93
C ALA A 151 -32.13 11.83 30.35
N ALA A 152 -32.95 10.77 30.32
CA ALA A 152 -34.35 10.80 30.75
C ALA A 152 -34.51 10.84 32.30
N GLU A 153 -33.57 10.20 33.03
CA GLU A 153 -33.56 10.24 34.50
C GLU A 153 -33.25 11.65 35.06
N GLY A 154 -32.82 12.58 34.24
CA GLY A 154 -32.49 13.93 34.67
C GLY A 154 -31.17 14.01 35.48
N PRO A 155 -30.67 15.21 35.79
CA PRO A 155 -29.48 15.32 36.60
C PRO A 155 -29.76 14.81 38.01
N VAL A 156 -29.00 13.81 38.46
CA VAL A 156 -28.98 13.34 39.82
C VAL A 156 -28.48 14.49 40.70
N THR A 157 -29.38 15.39 41.07
CA THR A 157 -29.12 16.52 42.00
C THR A 157 -29.22 16.03 43.44
N GLN A 158 -28.75 14.85 43.77
CA GLN A 158 -28.33 14.60 45.15
C GLN A 158 -27.02 15.37 45.32
N GLY A 159 -27.12 16.56 45.86
CA GLY A 159 -25.97 17.33 46.27
C GLY A 159 -25.06 16.39 47.06
N SER A 160 -23.86 16.21 46.62
CA SER A 160 -22.85 15.58 47.45
C SER A 160 -22.81 16.45 48.71
N VAL A 161 -23.38 15.91 49.79
CA VAL A 161 -23.20 16.50 51.11
C VAL A 161 -21.71 16.36 51.37
N ALA A 162 -20.95 17.40 51.04
CA ALA A 162 -19.58 17.51 51.46
C ALA A 162 -19.64 17.53 52.99
N GLN A 163 -19.48 16.35 53.57
CA GLN A 163 -19.29 16.23 55.01
C GLN A 163 -18.04 17.01 55.29
N LYS A 164 -18.18 18.13 56.05
CA LYS A 164 -17.04 18.86 56.58
C LYS A 164 -16.21 17.84 57.35
N LEU A 165 -15.10 17.41 56.77
CA LEU A 165 -14.14 16.60 57.50
C LEU A 165 -13.70 17.43 58.70
N GLY A 166 -14.07 16.97 59.90
CA GLY A 166 -13.67 17.61 61.14
C GLY A 166 -12.16 17.70 61.25
N ASP A 167 -11.68 18.63 62.08
CA ASP A 167 -10.26 18.76 62.42
C ASP A 167 -9.74 17.53 63.16
N GLY A 168 -9.69 16.38 62.46
CA GLY A 168 -9.09 15.14 62.99
C GLY A 168 -7.57 15.13 62.81
N PRO A 169 -6.82 14.40 63.67
CA PRO A 169 -5.38 14.39 63.66
C PRO A 169 -4.73 13.82 62.36
N ASN A 170 -5.53 13.34 61.43
CA ASN A 170 -5.06 12.76 60.17
C ASN A 170 -5.23 13.70 58.94
N ILE A 171 -5.60 14.96 59.12
CA ILE A 171 -5.73 15.90 58.02
C ILE A 171 -4.45 16.75 58.00
N MET A 172 -3.48 16.36 57.17
CA MET A 172 -2.34 17.20 56.85
C MET A 172 -2.79 18.36 55.94
N ARG A 173 -2.68 19.58 56.45
CA ARG A 173 -2.86 20.80 55.66
C ARG A 173 -1.58 21.12 54.91
N ALA A 174 -1.66 21.74 53.72
CA ALA A 174 -0.50 22.10 52.91
C ALA A 174 0.54 22.94 53.68
N GLY A 175 0.16 23.58 54.79
CA GLY A 175 1.08 24.27 55.70
C GLY A 175 1.90 23.36 56.60
N ASP A 176 1.41 22.14 56.88
CA ASP A 176 2.09 21.19 57.76
C ASP A 176 3.19 20.36 57.07
N VAL A 177 3.19 20.40 55.71
CA VAL A 177 4.12 19.63 54.88
C VAL A 177 5.36 20.44 54.49
N GLY A 178 5.59 21.61 55.11
CA GLY A 178 6.83 22.35 54.94
C GLY A 178 7.24 22.70 53.51
N ILE A 179 6.24 22.87 52.59
CA ILE A 179 6.50 23.38 51.25
C ILE A 179 6.81 24.86 51.40
N GLY A 180 8.11 25.15 51.58
CA GLY A 180 8.63 26.50 51.72
C GLY A 180 8.16 27.38 50.56
N LYS A 181 7.67 28.57 50.89
CA LYS A 181 7.49 29.64 49.92
C LYS A 181 8.83 29.88 49.24
N SER A 182 8.95 29.49 47.99
CA SER A 182 10.04 29.94 47.13
C SER A 182 9.88 31.44 46.97
N SER A 183 10.69 32.18 47.69
CA SER A 183 10.89 33.60 47.51
C SER A 183 11.56 33.78 46.15
N GLY A 184 10.77 34.17 45.12
CA GLY A 184 11.32 34.65 43.89
C GLY A 184 11.86 36.06 44.10
N GLY A 185 13.17 36.22 43.91
CA GLY A 185 13.82 37.48 43.64
C GLY A 185 14.04 37.64 42.13
#